data_b9ede2e4ac2d5235234a4a73a8dd2676
#
_entry.id   b9ede2e4ac2d5235234a4a73a8dd2676
#
_cell.length_a   1.000
_cell.length_b   1.000
_cell.length_c   1.000
_cell.angle_alpha   90.00
_cell.angle_beta   90.00
_cell.angle_gamma   90.00
#
_symmetry.space_group_name_H-M   'P 1'
#
loop_
_entity.id
_entity.type
_entity.pdbx_description
1 polymer ?
#
loop_
_entity_poly.entity_id
_entity_poly.type
_entity_poly.pdbx_seq_one_letter_code
_entity_poly.pdbx_strand_id
1 'polypeptide(L)'
;VAMAINRIAAARANLWIERSNFFPSIGLNAGWTRQETSGNTSSLPQTTDHYYDASLSMSWELDIFGSIRKRVKAQKENFAASKEEYTGVMVSLAAEVASAYINLRELQQELEVVKKNSASQEEVLKITEVRYNTGLVAKLDVAQAKSVLYNTKASIPQLEAGINQYITTLAVLLGMYPQDIRPVLESGGTLPDYMEPIGVGLPVDLLLRRPDVRGAELSVNAQAALLGASKADWLPKVFLKGSFGYAARDLKDLTKSKSMTYEIAPSLSWTIFSGGQLVNATRLAKAQLDEAINQFNQTVLTAVQETDNAMNGYRNSIKQIVALREVRNQGIETLKLSLELYKQGLSPFQNVLDAQRSLLSYENQLVQAQGSSLLQLIALYKALGGGWRE
;
A
#
# COMPACT_ATOMS: atom_id res chain seq x y z
N VAL A 1 1.94 -4.96 -7.29
CA VAL A 1 1.23 -4.49 -8.49
C VAL A 1 0.26 -5.54 -8.99
N ALA A 2 0.72 -6.75 -9.41
CA ALA A 2 -0.15 -7.81 -9.95
C ALA A 2 -1.33 -8.17 -9.03
N MET A 3 -1.11 -8.27 -7.71
CA MET A 3 -2.20 -8.48 -6.74
C MET A 3 -3.25 -7.37 -6.76
N ALA A 4 -2.85 -6.11 -6.87
CA ALA A 4 -3.79 -4.98 -6.94
C ALA A 4 -4.60 -5.00 -8.25
N ILE A 5 -4.00 -5.37 -9.38
CA ILE A 5 -4.69 -5.57 -10.65
C ILE A 5 -5.75 -6.69 -10.52
N ASN A 6 -5.40 -7.81 -9.87
CA ASN A 6 -6.34 -8.89 -9.63
C ASN A 6 -7.50 -8.48 -8.71
N ARG A 7 -7.27 -7.60 -7.72
CA ARG A 7 -8.35 -7.02 -6.89
C ARG A 7 -9.32 -6.17 -7.72
N ILE A 8 -8.81 -5.36 -8.66
CA ILE A 8 -9.65 -4.62 -9.60
C ILE A 8 -10.50 -5.57 -10.45
N ALA A 9 -9.91 -6.66 -10.96
CA ALA A 9 -10.62 -7.66 -11.73
C ALA A 9 -11.72 -8.34 -10.90
N ALA A 10 -11.44 -8.70 -9.65
CA ALA A 10 -12.41 -9.26 -8.71
C ALA A 10 -13.55 -8.28 -8.39
N ALA A 11 -13.23 -7.02 -8.11
CA ALA A 11 -14.25 -5.99 -7.85
C ALA A 11 -15.13 -5.74 -9.10
N ARG A 12 -14.55 -5.79 -10.30
CA ARG A 12 -15.29 -5.73 -11.56
C ARG A 12 -16.24 -6.92 -11.72
N ALA A 13 -15.78 -8.13 -11.41
CA ALA A 13 -16.63 -9.33 -11.47
C ALA A 13 -17.79 -9.24 -10.47
N ASN A 14 -17.56 -8.79 -9.24
CA ASN A 14 -18.60 -8.55 -8.25
C ASN A 14 -19.65 -7.53 -8.72
N LEU A 15 -19.22 -6.47 -9.39
CA LEU A 15 -20.15 -5.50 -10.01
C LEU A 15 -21.03 -6.18 -11.09
N TRP A 16 -20.45 -7.05 -11.92
CA TRP A 16 -21.24 -7.76 -12.94
C TRP A 16 -22.16 -8.82 -12.35
N ILE A 17 -21.74 -9.52 -11.28
CA ILE A 17 -22.61 -10.44 -10.52
C ILE A 17 -23.81 -9.67 -9.97
N GLU A 18 -23.62 -8.50 -9.36
CA GLU A 18 -24.74 -7.73 -8.84
C GLU A 18 -25.62 -7.16 -9.96
N ARG A 19 -25.03 -6.75 -11.09
CA ARG A 19 -25.79 -6.31 -12.29
C ARG A 19 -26.61 -7.42 -12.91
N SER A 20 -26.22 -8.68 -12.78
CA SER A 20 -27.01 -9.81 -13.32
C SER A 20 -28.39 -9.91 -12.68
N ASN A 21 -28.58 -9.36 -11.48
CA ASN A 21 -29.88 -9.30 -10.82
C ASN A 21 -30.91 -8.40 -11.55
N PHE A 22 -30.46 -7.57 -12.51
CA PHE A 22 -31.41 -6.85 -13.42
C PHE A 22 -32.04 -7.73 -14.47
N PHE A 23 -31.53 -8.92 -14.71
CA PHE A 23 -31.96 -9.82 -15.75
C PHE A 23 -32.64 -11.05 -15.16
N PRO A 24 -33.56 -11.70 -15.90
CA PRO A 24 -34.11 -12.95 -15.45
C PRO A 24 -33.07 -14.07 -15.36
N SER A 25 -33.24 -14.93 -14.36
CA SER A 25 -32.55 -16.22 -14.32
C SER A 25 -33.37 -17.26 -15.07
N ILE A 26 -32.75 -18.05 -15.94
CA ILE A 26 -33.37 -19.13 -16.71
C ILE A 26 -32.69 -20.45 -16.31
N GLY A 27 -33.48 -21.41 -15.90
CA GLY A 27 -33.01 -22.75 -15.52
C GLY A 27 -33.71 -23.83 -16.34
N LEU A 28 -33.01 -24.90 -16.68
CA LEU A 28 -33.59 -26.13 -17.23
C LEU A 28 -33.79 -27.12 -16.08
N ASN A 29 -35.01 -27.60 -15.96
CA ASN A 29 -35.39 -28.65 -14.99
C ASN A 29 -35.88 -29.87 -15.77
N ALA A 30 -35.40 -31.03 -15.36
CA ALA A 30 -35.93 -32.30 -15.85
C ALA A 30 -36.04 -33.27 -14.69
N GLY A 31 -37.17 -33.94 -14.61
CA GLY A 31 -37.45 -34.81 -13.47
C GLY A 31 -38.32 -36.02 -13.84
N TRP A 32 -38.28 -37.02 -12.98
CA TRP A 32 -39.24 -38.09 -12.88
C TRP A 32 -39.73 -38.14 -11.44
N THR A 33 -41.04 -37.99 -11.28
CA THR A 33 -41.67 -38.04 -9.98
C THR A 33 -42.60 -39.23 -9.91
N ARG A 34 -42.51 -39.98 -8.83
CA ARG A 34 -43.50 -41.02 -8.44
C ARG A 34 -44.05 -40.61 -7.08
N GLN A 35 -45.34 -40.41 -7.03
CA GLN A 35 -46.08 -39.96 -5.87
C GLN A 35 -47.21 -40.90 -5.53
N GLU A 36 -47.35 -41.24 -4.29
CA GLU A 36 -48.51 -41.95 -3.78
C GLU A 36 -49.34 -41.03 -2.89
N THR A 37 -50.60 -40.85 -3.22
CA THR A 37 -51.49 -39.96 -2.48
C THR A 37 -52.02 -40.75 -1.25
N SER A 38 -51.93 -40.19 -0.06
CA SER A 38 -52.45 -40.81 1.17
C SER A 38 -53.98 -40.83 1.13
N GLY A 39 -54.56 -42.02 1.34
CA GLY A 39 -55.99 -42.18 1.48
C GLY A 39 -56.62 -41.49 2.70
N ASN A 40 -55.79 -41.05 3.67
CA ASN A 40 -56.25 -40.35 4.86
C ASN A 40 -56.24 -38.83 4.70
N THR A 41 -55.66 -38.29 3.60
CA THR A 41 -55.57 -36.82 3.34
C THR A 41 -56.40 -36.41 2.12
N SER A 42 -56.99 -37.35 1.38
CA SER A 42 -57.77 -37.10 0.19
C SER A 42 -59.06 -37.92 0.28
N SER A 43 -60.16 -37.34 -0.19
CA SER A 43 -61.45 -38.04 -0.40
C SER A 43 -61.41 -38.97 -1.61
N LEU A 44 -60.32 -39.00 -2.37
CA LEU A 44 -60.10 -39.87 -3.52
C LEU A 44 -59.38 -41.16 -3.07
N PRO A 45 -59.56 -42.30 -3.77
CA PRO A 45 -58.80 -43.52 -3.47
C PRO A 45 -57.29 -43.28 -3.52
N GLN A 46 -56.55 -44.01 -2.69
CA GLN A 46 -55.11 -44.03 -2.75
C GLN A 46 -54.66 -44.42 -4.17
N THR A 47 -53.90 -43.50 -4.82
CA THR A 47 -53.42 -43.71 -6.18
C THR A 47 -51.91 -43.45 -6.22
N THR A 48 -51.19 -44.31 -6.92
CA THR A 48 -49.80 -44.07 -7.27
C THR A 48 -49.76 -43.45 -8.66
N ASP A 49 -49.29 -42.21 -8.71
CA ASP A 49 -49.05 -41.48 -9.98
C ASP A 49 -47.56 -41.37 -10.22
N HIS A 50 -47.16 -41.36 -11.49
CA HIS A 50 -45.84 -41.02 -11.93
C HIS A 50 -45.90 -40.15 -13.16
N TYR A 51 -44.93 -39.21 -13.27
CA TYR A 51 -44.81 -38.37 -14.45
C TYR A 51 -43.36 -37.99 -14.69
N TYR A 52 -43.07 -37.77 -15.95
CA TYR A 52 -41.83 -37.20 -16.45
C TYR A 52 -42.11 -35.73 -16.78
N ASP A 53 -41.19 -34.85 -16.40
CA ASP A 53 -41.26 -33.43 -16.76
C ASP A 53 -39.92 -32.94 -17.28
N ALA A 54 -39.97 -32.01 -18.23
CA ALA A 54 -38.84 -31.27 -18.72
C ALA A 54 -39.27 -29.84 -19.01
N SER A 55 -38.73 -28.87 -18.31
CA SER A 55 -39.19 -27.48 -18.41
C SER A 55 -38.04 -26.46 -18.30
N LEU A 56 -38.18 -25.36 -19.02
CA LEU A 56 -37.43 -24.11 -18.78
C LEU A 56 -38.21 -23.28 -17.78
N SER A 57 -37.57 -22.89 -16.70
CA SER A 57 -38.15 -21.97 -15.71
C SER A 57 -37.46 -20.63 -15.78
N MET A 58 -38.16 -19.54 -15.61
CA MET A 58 -37.70 -18.17 -15.56
C MET A 58 -38.12 -17.53 -14.23
N SER A 59 -37.23 -16.82 -13.58
CA SER A 59 -37.55 -15.98 -12.43
C SER A 59 -36.85 -14.64 -12.58
N TRP A 60 -37.59 -13.55 -12.43
CA TRP A 60 -37.12 -12.19 -12.56
C TRP A 60 -37.71 -11.31 -11.46
N GLU A 61 -36.82 -10.67 -10.65
CA GLU A 61 -37.21 -9.62 -9.70
C GLU A 61 -37.23 -8.28 -10.43
N LEU A 62 -38.40 -7.64 -10.47
CA LEU A 62 -38.58 -6.31 -11.06
C LEU A 62 -38.19 -5.25 -10.01
N ASP A 63 -37.12 -4.52 -10.24
CA ASP A 63 -36.56 -3.53 -9.29
C ASP A 63 -37.40 -2.24 -9.26
N ILE A 64 -38.67 -2.33 -8.85
CA ILE A 64 -39.59 -1.17 -8.80
C ILE A 64 -39.13 -0.14 -7.79
N PHE A 65 -38.71 -0.58 -6.60
CA PHE A 65 -38.32 0.28 -5.50
C PHE A 65 -36.81 0.55 -5.41
N GLY A 66 -36.00 -0.01 -6.31
CA GLY A 66 -34.63 0.34 -6.51
C GLY A 66 -33.65 -0.32 -5.55
N SER A 67 -34.02 -1.44 -4.90
CA SER A 67 -33.09 -2.20 -4.05
C SER A 67 -31.89 -2.70 -4.86
N ILE A 68 -32.13 -3.34 -6.01
CA ILE A 68 -31.08 -3.84 -6.92
C ILE A 68 -30.23 -2.69 -7.44
N ARG A 69 -30.85 -1.61 -7.93
CA ARG A 69 -30.13 -0.41 -8.41
C ARG A 69 -29.17 0.15 -7.34
N LYS A 70 -29.59 0.18 -6.07
CA LYS A 70 -28.75 0.68 -4.96
C LYS A 70 -27.61 -0.28 -4.63
N ARG A 71 -27.83 -1.59 -4.67
CA ARG A 71 -26.77 -2.61 -4.50
C ARG A 71 -25.76 -2.52 -5.64
N VAL A 72 -26.21 -2.40 -6.89
CA VAL A 72 -25.33 -2.18 -8.05
C VAL A 72 -24.57 -0.87 -7.93
N LYS A 73 -25.18 0.21 -7.41
CA LYS A 73 -24.48 1.46 -7.13
C LYS A 73 -23.38 1.23 -6.10
N ALA A 74 -23.64 0.54 -5.01
CA ALA A 74 -22.63 0.22 -4.00
C ALA A 74 -21.43 -0.55 -4.59
N GLN A 75 -21.69 -1.57 -5.42
CA GLN A 75 -20.61 -2.31 -6.08
C GLN A 75 -19.86 -1.48 -7.13
N LYS A 76 -20.51 -0.51 -7.76
CA LYS A 76 -19.83 0.44 -8.65
C LYS A 76 -18.86 1.33 -7.89
N GLU A 77 -19.26 1.84 -6.72
CA GLU A 77 -18.37 2.64 -5.84
C GLU A 77 -17.21 1.78 -5.31
N ASN A 78 -17.46 0.52 -4.89
CA ASN A 78 -16.42 -0.41 -4.48
C ASN A 78 -15.41 -0.71 -5.62
N PHE A 79 -15.90 -0.86 -6.85
CA PHE A 79 -15.02 -1.00 -8.01
C PHE A 79 -14.19 0.26 -8.27
N ALA A 80 -14.76 1.45 -8.10
CA ALA A 80 -14.01 2.69 -8.19
C ALA A 80 -12.96 2.78 -7.06
N ALA A 81 -13.32 2.44 -5.82
CA ALA A 81 -12.39 2.40 -4.69
C ALA A 81 -11.20 1.45 -4.91
N SER A 82 -11.43 0.30 -5.55
CA SER A 82 -10.34 -0.63 -5.87
C SER A 82 -9.32 -0.06 -6.88
N LYS A 83 -9.72 0.88 -7.72
CA LYS A 83 -8.80 1.59 -8.62
C LYS A 83 -7.97 2.62 -7.86
N GLU A 84 -8.59 3.34 -6.92
CA GLU A 84 -7.84 4.26 -6.05
C GLU A 84 -6.86 3.49 -5.15
N GLU A 85 -7.24 2.30 -4.65
CA GLU A 85 -6.32 1.42 -3.93
C GLU A 85 -5.09 1.04 -4.79
N TYR A 86 -5.30 0.70 -6.07
CA TYR A 86 -4.20 0.44 -7.01
C TYR A 86 -3.29 1.67 -7.16
N THR A 87 -3.87 2.86 -7.33
CA THR A 87 -3.10 4.11 -7.43
C THR A 87 -2.28 4.34 -6.15
N GLY A 88 -2.88 4.11 -4.97
CA GLY A 88 -2.18 4.19 -3.69
C GLY A 88 -1.01 3.20 -3.56
N VAL A 89 -1.18 1.98 -4.06
CA VAL A 89 -0.09 0.98 -4.13
C VAL A 89 1.05 1.47 -5.03
N MET A 90 0.75 2.07 -6.18
CA MET A 90 1.77 2.60 -7.09
C MET A 90 2.53 3.77 -6.48
N VAL A 91 1.85 4.72 -5.82
CA VAL A 91 2.47 5.84 -5.10
C VAL A 91 3.39 5.32 -3.98
N SER A 92 2.90 4.36 -3.20
CA SER A 92 3.68 3.76 -2.11
C SER A 92 4.91 3.01 -2.64
N LEU A 93 4.75 2.21 -3.68
CA LEU A 93 5.85 1.46 -4.30
C LEU A 93 6.93 2.41 -4.85
N ALA A 94 6.53 3.47 -5.55
CA ALA A 94 7.47 4.47 -6.07
C ALA A 94 8.24 5.16 -4.93
N ALA A 95 7.56 5.52 -3.84
CA ALA A 95 8.19 6.10 -2.66
C ALA A 95 9.15 5.11 -1.96
N GLU A 96 8.79 3.83 -1.88
CA GLU A 96 9.66 2.79 -1.30
C GLU A 96 10.91 2.54 -2.15
N VAL A 97 10.77 2.48 -3.48
CA VAL A 97 11.92 2.36 -4.40
C VAL A 97 12.85 3.57 -4.27
N ALA A 98 12.27 4.79 -4.29
CA ALA A 98 13.06 6.01 -4.13
C ALA A 98 13.77 6.06 -2.77
N SER A 99 13.09 5.70 -1.68
CA SER A 99 13.68 5.67 -0.33
C SER A 99 14.80 4.63 -0.22
N ALA A 100 14.59 3.43 -0.75
CA ALA A 100 15.62 2.39 -0.76
C ALA A 100 16.85 2.83 -1.60
N TYR A 101 16.62 3.53 -2.71
CA TYR A 101 17.70 4.08 -3.52
C TYR A 101 18.49 5.17 -2.79
N ILE A 102 17.81 6.09 -2.09
CA ILE A 102 18.49 7.14 -1.29
C ILE A 102 19.31 6.50 -0.16
N ASN A 103 18.76 5.54 0.58
CA ASN A 103 19.49 4.83 1.64
C ASN A 103 20.73 4.08 1.10
N LEU A 104 20.61 3.47 -0.10
CA LEU A 104 21.76 2.86 -0.78
C LEU A 104 22.86 3.90 -1.05
N ARG A 105 22.50 5.05 -1.63
CA ARG A 105 23.46 6.10 -1.97
C ARG A 105 24.07 6.75 -0.74
N GLU A 106 23.31 6.89 0.34
CA GLU A 106 23.78 7.33 1.64
C GLU A 106 24.90 6.41 2.17
N LEU A 107 24.66 5.11 2.23
CA LEU A 107 25.66 4.15 2.68
C LEU A 107 26.89 4.08 1.78
N GLN A 108 26.72 4.21 0.46
CA GLN A 108 27.85 4.29 -0.47
C GLN A 108 28.71 5.54 -0.21
N GLN A 109 28.08 6.67 0.05
CA GLN A 109 28.78 7.92 0.35
C GLN A 109 29.43 7.87 1.74
N GLU A 110 28.79 7.26 2.75
CA GLU A 110 29.44 6.99 4.05
C GLU A 110 30.67 6.10 3.90
N LEU A 111 30.59 5.05 3.07
CA LEU A 111 31.73 4.18 2.78
C LEU A 111 32.90 4.94 2.16
N GLU A 112 32.63 5.85 1.23
CA GLU A 112 33.67 6.73 0.66
C GLU A 112 34.29 7.66 1.69
N VAL A 113 33.48 8.25 2.59
CA VAL A 113 33.95 9.06 3.72
C VAL A 113 34.86 8.24 4.63
N VAL A 114 34.45 7.03 5.01
CA VAL A 114 35.22 6.15 5.89
C VAL A 114 36.54 5.73 5.22
N LYS A 115 36.52 5.37 3.94
CA LYS A 115 37.75 5.02 3.18
C LYS A 115 38.71 6.19 3.11
N LYS A 116 38.23 7.41 2.84
CA LYS A 116 39.04 8.62 2.78
C LYS A 116 39.67 8.95 4.14
N ASN A 117 38.86 8.87 5.21
CA ASN A 117 39.38 9.09 6.58
C ASN A 117 40.39 8.01 6.98
N SER A 118 40.17 6.75 6.66
CA SER A 118 41.09 5.65 6.88
C SER A 118 42.45 5.91 6.20
N ALA A 119 42.44 6.38 4.93
CA ALA A 119 43.69 6.74 4.23
C ALA A 119 44.45 7.90 4.93
N SER A 120 43.70 8.95 5.34
CA SER A 120 44.32 10.06 6.12
C SER A 120 44.87 9.60 7.45
N GLN A 121 44.20 8.68 8.14
CA GLN A 121 44.70 8.09 9.40
C GLN A 121 45.95 7.21 9.19
N GLU A 122 46.05 6.51 8.06
CA GLU A 122 47.29 5.78 7.70
C GLU A 122 48.48 6.70 7.50
N GLU A 123 48.29 7.86 6.86
CA GLU A 123 49.34 8.86 6.69
C GLU A 123 49.81 9.41 8.07
N VAL A 124 48.84 9.72 8.94
CA VAL A 124 49.15 10.18 10.30
C VAL A 124 49.88 9.11 11.11
N LEU A 125 49.48 7.84 10.98
CA LEU A 125 50.21 6.73 11.60
C LEU A 125 51.66 6.64 11.12
N LYS A 126 51.91 6.75 9.81
CA LYS A 126 53.29 6.76 9.25
C LYS A 126 54.15 7.89 9.84
N ILE A 127 53.60 9.10 9.94
CA ILE A 127 54.26 10.26 10.55
C ILE A 127 54.61 9.94 12.01
N THR A 128 53.66 9.38 12.76
CA THR A 128 53.84 9.06 14.19
C THR A 128 54.86 7.94 14.38
N GLU A 129 54.93 6.92 13.53
CA GLU A 129 55.93 5.86 13.55
C GLU A 129 57.35 6.39 13.27
N VAL A 130 57.50 7.30 12.29
CA VAL A 130 58.77 7.97 12.03
C VAL A 130 59.25 8.76 13.25
N ARG A 131 58.37 9.55 13.86
CA ARG A 131 58.69 10.33 15.06
C ARG A 131 59.05 9.47 16.28
N TYR A 132 58.39 8.31 16.43
CA TYR A 132 58.76 7.34 17.47
C TYR A 132 60.12 6.73 17.22
N ASN A 133 60.41 6.32 15.99
CA ASN A 133 61.73 5.73 15.65
C ASN A 133 62.92 6.73 15.82
N THR A 134 62.62 8.03 15.70
CA THR A 134 63.57 9.10 15.97
C THR A 134 63.61 9.55 17.43
N GLY A 135 62.85 8.91 18.32
CA GLY A 135 62.85 9.21 19.76
C GLY A 135 62.11 10.49 20.17
N LEU A 136 61.31 11.09 19.25
CA LEU A 136 60.57 12.34 19.47
C LEU A 136 59.23 12.17 20.17
N VAL A 137 58.64 10.97 20.13
CA VAL A 137 57.33 10.67 20.74
C VAL A 137 57.32 9.29 21.40
N ALA A 138 56.33 9.04 22.26
CA ALA A 138 56.17 7.78 22.98
C ALA A 138 55.50 6.69 22.11
N LYS A 139 55.74 5.41 22.44
CA LYS A 139 55.07 4.27 21.84
C LYS A 139 53.54 4.34 22.01
N LEU A 140 53.07 5.08 23.02
CA LEU A 140 51.65 5.34 23.26
C LEU A 140 50.99 6.02 22.07
N ASP A 141 51.61 7.02 21.45
CA ASP A 141 51.05 7.76 20.30
C ASP A 141 50.87 6.83 19.11
N VAL A 142 51.82 5.91 18.84
CA VAL A 142 51.72 4.90 17.78
C VAL A 142 50.56 3.93 18.05
N ALA A 143 50.41 3.47 19.30
CA ALA A 143 49.32 2.55 19.67
C ALA A 143 47.95 3.22 19.54
N GLN A 144 47.81 4.48 19.93
CA GLN A 144 46.61 5.27 19.77
C GLN A 144 46.28 5.51 18.30
N ALA A 145 47.24 5.87 17.46
CA ALA A 145 47.05 6.03 16.01
C ALA A 145 46.51 4.73 15.36
N LYS A 146 47.13 3.58 15.71
CA LYS A 146 46.66 2.25 15.24
C LYS A 146 45.25 1.96 15.70
N SER A 147 44.94 2.25 16.95
CA SER A 147 43.57 2.03 17.49
C SER A 147 42.53 2.81 16.72
N VAL A 148 42.75 4.09 16.42
CA VAL A 148 41.79 4.91 15.63
C VAL A 148 41.64 4.38 14.20
N LEU A 149 42.76 4.07 13.53
CA LEU A 149 42.75 3.53 12.18
C LEU A 149 41.96 2.21 12.10
N TYR A 150 42.24 1.24 12.96
CA TYR A 150 41.58 -0.05 12.91
C TYR A 150 40.12 0.04 13.34
N ASN A 151 39.75 0.95 14.24
CA ASN A 151 38.38 1.22 14.59
C ASN A 151 37.60 1.78 13.37
N THR A 152 38.21 2.69 12.61
CA THR A 152 37.60 3.21 11.36
C THR A 152 37.47 2.10 10.31
N LYS A 153 38.51 1.27 10.13
CA LYS A 153 38.46 0.13 9.21
C LYS A 153 37.40 -0.91 9.59
N ALA A 154 37.13 -1.10 10.87
CA ALA A 154 36.11 -2.05 11.35
C ALA A 154 34.67 -1.68 10.96
N SER A 155 34.40 -0.41 10.64
CA SER A 155 33.07 0.00 10.16
C SER A 155 32.82 -0.35 8.67
N ILE A 156 33.86 -0.59 7.86
CA ILE A 156 33.76 -0.87 6.42
C ILE A 156 32.89 -2.10 6.13
N PRO A 157 33.11 -3.28 6.73
CA PRO A 157 32.30 -4.46 6.44
C PRO A 157 30.82 -4.28 6.78
N GLN A 158 30.50 -3.48 7.80
CA GLN A 158 29.11 -3.19 8.17
C GLN A 158 28.43 -2.32 7.12
N LEU A 159 29.12 -1.31 6.57
CA LEU A 159 28.60 -0.48 5.49
C LEU A 159 28.41 -1.30 4.20
N GLU A 160 29.39 -2.16 3.86
CA GLU A 160 29.27 -3.05 2.69
C GLU A 160 28.09 -4.03 2.83
N ALA A 161 27.85 -4.58 4.02
CA ALA A 161 26.70 -5.41 4.30
C ALA A 161 25.36 -4.64 4.11
N GLY A 162 25.29 -3.40 4.61
CA GLY A 162 24.15 -2.51 4.42
C GLY A 162 23.89 -2.18 2.96
N ILE A 163 24.93 -1.87 2.18
CA ILE A 163 24.85 -1.65 0.73
C ILE A 163 24.26 -2.88 0.03
N ASN A 164 24.77 -4.08 0.34
CA ASN A 164 24.23 -5.33 -0.22
C ASN A 164 22.76 -5.54 0.14
N GLN A 165 22.36 -5.20 1.36
CA GLN A 165 20.96 -5.30 1.80
C GLN A 165 20.04 -4.40 0.97
N TYR A 166 20.41 -3.13 0.73
CA TYR A 166 19.60 -2.23 -0.08
C TYR A 166 19.57 -2.59 -1.57
N ILE A 167 20.66 -3.12 -2.13
CA ILE A 167 20.67 -3.69 -3.49
C ILE A 167 19.64 -4.83 -3.60
N THR A 168 19.64 -5.74 -2.63
CA THR A 168 18.66 -6.85 -2.59
C THR A 168 17.23 -6.33 -2.41
N THR A 169 17.02 -5.34 -1.54
CA THR A 169 15.71 -4.71 -1.34
C THR A 169 15.19 -4.07 -2.63
N LEU A 170 16.03 -3.32 -3.34
CA LEU A 170 15.67 -2.72 -4.64
C LEU A 170 15.34 -3.78 -5.69
N ALA A 171 16.10 -4.87 -5.76
CA ALA A 171 15.81 -5.98 -6.66
C ALA A 171 14.41 -6.56 -6.41
N VAL A 172 14.05 -6.82 -5.15
CA VAL A 172 12.73 -7.34 -4.77
C VAL A 172 11.63 -6.35 -5.13
N LEU A 173 11.80 -5.05 -4.83
CA LEU A 173 10.81 -4.01 -5.16
C LEU A 173 10.57 -3.89 -6.67
N LEU A 174 11.61 -4.10 -7.48
CA LEU A 174 11.53 -4.08 -8.95
C LEU A 174 11.12 -5.42 -9.56
N GLY A 175 11.00 -6.48 -8.76
CA GLY A 175 10.69 -7.83 -9.24
C GLY A 175 11.83 -8.46 -10.06
N MET A 176 13.08 -8.10 -9.77
CA MET A 176 14.28 -8.56 -10.43
C MET A 176 15.11 -9.45 -9.50
N TYR A 177 16.07 -10.20 -10.06
CA TYR A 177 17.06 -10.88 -9.24
C TYR A 177 18.19 -9.92 -8.86
N PRO A 178 18.77 -10.04 -7.63
CA PRO A 178 19.85 -9.14 -7.19
C PRO A 178 21.07 -9.09 -8.13
N GLN A 179 21.42 -10.19 -8.79
CA GLN A 179 22.52 -10.25 -9.74
C GLN A 179 22.32 -9.37 -10.98
N ASP A 180 21.06 -9.14 -11.39
CA ASP A 180 20.74 -8.41 -12.61
C ASP A 180 20.87 -6.89 -12.41
N ILE A 181 20.54 -6.40 -11.21
CA ILE A 181 20.58 -4.97 -10.88
C ILE A 181 21.92 -4.53 -10.25
N ARG A 182 22.66 -5.46 -9.65
CA ARG A 182 23.92 -5.19 -8.96
C ARG A 182 24.93 -4.38 -9.78
N PRO A 183 25.24 -4.71 -11.06
CA PRO A 183 26.24 -3.97 -11.83
C PRO A 183 25.87 -2.49 -12.02
N VAL A 184 24.57 -2.18 -12.10
CA VAL A 184 24.08 -0.81 -12.26
C VAL A 184 24.19 -0.01 -10.95
N LEU A 185 23.96 -0.66 -9.81
CA LEU A 185 23.91 0.00 -8.50
C LEU A 185 25.31 0.06 -7.83
N GLU A 186 26.19 -0.87 -8.09
CA GLU A 186 27.58 -0.87 -7.58
C GLU A 186 28.49 0.18 -8.25
N SER A 187 28.13 0.65 -9.45
CA SER A 187 28.93 1.65 -10.18
C SER A 187 29.13 2.98 -9.42
N GLY A 188 28.60 3.07 -8.21
CA GLY A 188 28.69 4.27 -7.38
C GLY A 188 27.70 5.37 -7.80
N GLY A 189 27.48 6.32 -6.94
CA GLY A 189 26.67 7.50 -7.20
C GLY A 189 26.64 8.36 -5.94
N THR A 190 26.60 9.64 -6.13
CA THR A 190 26.46 10.62 -5.04
C THR A 190 24.99 10.83 -4.71
N LEU A 191 24.69 11.18 -3.46
CA LEU A 191 23.38 11.70 -3.10
C LEU A 191 23.05 12.92 -3.96
N PRO A 192 21.82 13.04 -4.49
CA PRO A 192 21.40 14.27 -5.14
C PRO A 192 21.49 15.47 -4.19
N ASP A 193 22.12 16.56 -4.62
CA ASP A 193 22.14 17.80 -3.82
C ASP A 193 20.91 18.63 -4.16
N TYR A 194 19.81 18.37 -3.46
CA TYR A 194 18.58 19.14 -3.61
C TYR A 194 18.26 19.88 -2.32
N MET A 195 18.27 21.19 -2.37
CA MET A 195 18.07 22.08 -1.20
C MET A 195 17.07 23.21 -1.48
N GLU A 196 16.27 23.09 -2.54
CA GLU A 196 15.31 24.13 -2.87
C GLU A 196 14.19 24.20 -1.82
N PRO A 197 13.86 25.39 -1.30
CA PRO A 197 12.76 25.53 -0.37
C PRO A 197 11.44 25.25 -1.11
N ILE A 198 10.68 24.30 -0.61
CA ILE A 198 9.33 24.06 -1.12
C ILE A 198 8.40 25.11 -0.52
N GLY A 199 8.02 26.09 -1.34
CA GLY A 199 7.07 27.14 -0.98
C GLY A 199 5.64 26.62 -1.07
N VAL A 200 5.17 25.87 -0.08
CA VAL A 200 3.81 25.35 -0.10
C VAL A 200 3.04 25.81 1.14
N GLY A 201 1.95 26.56 0.92
CA GLY A 201 0.79 26.43 1.76
C GLY A 201 0.15 25.06 1.51
N LEU A 202 -0.57 24.48 2.46
CA LEU A 202 -1.36 23.26 2.28
C LEU A 202 -2.65 23.61 1.51
N PRO A 203 -2.72 23.46 0.16
CA PRO A 203 -3.99 23.59 -0.52
C PRO A 203 -4.81 22.34 -0.17
N VAL A 204 -5.95 22.53 0.47
CA VAL A 204 -6.92 21.47 0.78
C VAL A 204 -7.20 20.59 -0.46
N ASP A 205 -7.19 21.21 -1.65
CA ASP A 205 -7.38 20.52 -2.92
C ASP A 205 -6.34 19.43 -3.22
N LEU A 206 -5.12 19.53 -2.70
CA LEU A 206 -4.11 18.50 -2.87
C LEU A 206 -4.40 17.27 -2.01
N LEU A 207 -4.92 17.46 -0.80
CA LEU A 207 -5.29 16.36 0.08
C LEU A 207 -6.45 15.54 -0.51
N LEU A 208 -7.39 16.19 -1.18
CA LEU A 208 -8.51 15.53 -1.86
C LEU A 208 -8.09 14.73 -3.12
N ARG A 209 -6.84 14.90 -3.59
CA ARG A 209 -6.30 14.09 -4.70
C ARG A 209 -5.69 12.78 -4.24
N ARG A 210 -5.46 12.61 -2.95
CA ARG A 210 -4.87 11.39 -2.39
C ARG A 210 -5.75 10.17 -2.67
N PRO A 211 -5.17 9.07 -3.16
CA PRO A 211 -5.92 7.86 -3.46
C PRO A 211 -6.62 7.25 -2.24
N ASP A 212 -6.01 7.33 -1.06
CA ASP A 212 -6.58 6.81 0.20
C ASP A 212 -7.79 7.64 0.65
N VAL A 213 -7.76 8.97 0.52
CA VAL A 213 -8.88 9.87 0.84
C VAL A 213 -10.03 9.61 -0.13
N ARG A 214 -9.75 9.51 -1.45
CA ARG A 214 -10.77 9.17 -2.46
C ARG A 214 -11.36 7.79 -2.26
N GLY A 215 -10.53 6.80 -1.95
CA GLY A 215 -10.99 5.44 -1.64
C GLY A 215 -11.93 5.40 -0.44
N ALA A 216 -11.62 6.16 0.62
CA ALA A 216 -12.48 6.29 1.80
C ALA A 216 -13.80 7.00 1.47
N GLU A 217 -13.79 8.07 0.66
CA GLU A 217 -15.01 8.74 0.18
C GLU A 217 -15.92 7.79 -0.62
N LEU A 218 -15.34 7.03 -1.55
CA LEU A 218 -16.06 6.03 -2.33
C LEU A 218 -16.65 4.93 -1.44
N SER A 219 -15.98 4.55 -0.37
CA SER A 219 -16.49 3.62 0.64
C SER A 219 -17.72 4.19 1.37
N VAL A 220 -17.71 5.47 1.75
CA VAL A 220 -18.88 6.15 2.32
C VAL A 220 -20.05 6.11 1.34
N ASN A 221 -19.80 6.40 0.06
CA ASN A 221 -20.84 6.37 -1.00
C ASN A 221 -21.41 4.96 -1.18
N ALA A 222 -20.57 3.92 -1.10
CA ALA A 222 -21.00 2.53 -1.17
C ALA A 222 -21.90 2.16 0.01
N GLN A 223 -21.51 2.51 1.25
CA GLN A 223 -22.32 2.23 2.45
C GLN A 223 -23.62 3.03 2.47
N ALA A 224 -23.62 4.27 1.99
CA ALA A 224 -24.86 5.06 1.82
C ALA A 224 -25.82 4.40 0.84
N ALA A 225 -25.31 3.82 -0.25
CA ALA A 225 -26.11 3.08 -1.21
C ALA A 225 -26.69 1.78 -0.60
N LEU A 226 -25.89 1.02 0.20
CA LEU A 226 -26.34 -0.17 0.93
C LEU A 226 -27.41 0.14 1.97
N LEU A 227 -27.28 1.23 2.73
CA LEU A 227 -28.36 1.70 3.61
C LEU A 227 -29.62 2.00 2.83
N GLY A 228 -29.48 2.62 1.66
CA GLY A 228 -30.61 2.85 0.77
C GLY A 228 -31.25 1.55 0.26
N ALA A 229 -30.47 0.51 -0.02
CA ALA A 229 -30.97 -0.81 -0.40
C ALA A 229 -31.73 -1.48 0.76
N SER A 230 -31.14 -1.45 1.96
CA SER A 230 -31.78 -1.99 3.17
C SER A 230 -33.11 -1.30 3.50
N LYS A 231 -33.25 0.01 3.23
CA LYS A 231 -34.54 0.72 3.34
C LYS A 231 -35.54 0.29 2.26
N ALA A 232 -35.08 -0.01 1.05
CA ALA A 232 -35.94 -0.49 -0.03
C ALA A 232 -36.46 -1.92 0.23
N ASP A 233 -35.73 -2.74 0.99
CA ASP A 233 -36.15 -4.09 1.38
C ASP A 233 -37.37 -4.13 2.33
N TRP A 234 -37.82 -2.98 2.86
CA TRP A 234 -39.09 -2.84 3.59
C TRP A 234 -40.28 -2.81 2.69
N LEU A 235 -40.09 -2.59 1.40
CA LEU A 235 -41.16 -2.45 0.41
C LEU A 235 -41.45 -3.80 -0.28
N PRO A 236 -42.65 -3.99 -0.86
CA PRO A 236 -42.96 -5.22 -1.54
C PRO A 236 -42.04 -5.48 -2.72
N LYS A 237 -41.70 -6.75 -2.95
CA LYS A 237 -40.92 -7.18 -4.12
C LYS A 237 -41.87 -7.77 -5.16
N VAL A 238 -41.66 -7.41 -6.41
CA VAL A 238 -42.46 -7.90 -7.54
C VAL A 238 -41.59 -8.84 -8.35
N PHE A 239 -42.13 -10.04 -8.59
CA PHE A 239 -41.47 -11.08 -9.37
C PHE A 239 -42.32 -11.41 -10.59
N LEU A 240 -41.68 -11.62 -11.72
CA LEU A 240 -42.23 -12.28 -12.86
C LEU A 240 -41.64 -13.67 -12.99
N LYS A 241 -42.46 -14.69 -12.78
CA LYS A 241 -42.07 -16.09 -12.95
C LYS A 241 -42.75 -16.64 -14.21
N GLY A 242 -42.07 -17.56 -14.87
CA GLY A 242 -42.63 -18.26 -16.00
C GLY A 242 -42.02 -19.64 -16.15
N SER A 243 -42.78 -20.54 -16.73
CA SER A 243 -42.26 -21.84 -17.15
C SER A 243 -42.84 -22.23 -18.51
N PHE A 244 -42.03 -22.95 -19.27
CA PHE A 244 -42.42 -23.57 -20.52
C PHE A 244 -41.78 -24.96 -20.60
N GLY A 245 -42.58 -25.98 -20.88
CA GLY A 245 -42.05 -27.34 -20.91
C GLY A 245 -43.05 -28.40 -21.34
N TYR A 246 -42.74 -29.61 -21.00
CA TYR A 246 -43.54 -30.79 -21.30
C TYR A 246 -43.65 -31.65 -20.04
N ALA A 247 -44.84 -32.24 -19.81
CA ALA A 247 -45.08 -33.20 -18.73
C ALA A 247 -45.94 -34.34 -19.25
N ALA A 248 -45.57 -35.58 -18.97
CA ALA A 248 -46.30 -36.75 -19.40
C ALA A 248 -46.16 -37.92 -18.41
N ARG A 249 -47.18 -38.81 -18.34
CA ARG A 249 -47.05 -40.04 -17.54
C ARG A 249 -46.08 -41.03 -18.16
N ASP A 250 -46.07 -41.17 -19.47
CA ASP A 250 -45.17 -42.03 -20.22
C ASP A 250 -44.05 -41.23 -20.89
N LEU A 251 -42.83 -41.68 -20.80
CA LEU A 251 -41.68 -41.01 -21.42
C LEU A 251 -41.85 -40.84 -22.97
N LYS A 252 -42.47 -41.82 -23.64
CA LYS A 252 -42.74 -41.77 -25.09
C LYS A 252 -43.68 -40.65 -25.48
N ASP A 253 -44.47 -40.13 -24.55
CA ASP A 253 -45.47 -39.09 -24.77
C ASP A 253 -44.94 -37.71 -24.38
N LEU A 254 -43.78 -37.60 -23.77
CA LEU A 254 -43.22 -36.36 -23.26
C LEU A 254 -43.11 -35.29 -24.34
N THR A 255 -42.71 -35.66 -25.57
CA THR A 255 -42.49 -34.74 -26.68
C THR A 255 -43.72 -34.46 -27.53
N LYS A 256 -44.88 -35.05 -27.16
CA LYS A 256 -46.14 -34.81 -27.90
C LYS A 256 -46.70 -33.42 -27.57
N SER A 257 -47.37 -32.79 -28.56
CA SER A 257 -47.97 -31.48 -28.38
C SER A 257 -49.00 -31.40 -27.23
N LYS A 258 -49.66 -32.52 -26.91
CA LYS A 258 -50.61 -32.61 -25.79
C LYS A 258 -49.92 -32.58 -24.40
N SER A 259 -48.61 -32.78 -24.32
CA SER A 259 -47.83 -32.76 -23.09
C SER A 259 -47.19 -31.37 -22.81
N MET A 260 -47.39 -30.40 -23.72
CA MET A 260 -46.90 -29.05 -23.58
C MET A 260 -47.59 -28.34 -22.41
N THR A 261 -46.77 -27.69 -21.55
CA THR A 261 -47.25 -26.88 -20.44
C THR A 261 -46.55 -25.52 -20.47
N TYR A 262 -47.25 -24.47 -20.10
CA TYR A 262 -46.66 -23.17 -19.87
C TYR A 262 -47.36 -22.46 -18.72
N GLU A 263 -46.62 -21.60 -18.05
CA GLU A 263 -47.12 -20.78 -16.95
C GLU A 263 -46.46 -19.39 -17.04
N ILE A 264 -47.22 -18.33 -16.77
CA ILE A 264 -46.76 -16.96 -16.56
C ILE A 264 -47.40 -16.47 -15.28
N ALA A 265 -46.60 -16.25 -14.25
CA ALA A 265 -47.07 -15.95 -12.89
C ALA A 265 -46.38 -14.68 -12.35
N PRO A 266 -46.98 -13.48 -12.61
CA PRO A 266 -46.56 -12.29 -11.82
C PRO A 266 -46.96 -12.48 -10.36
N SER A 267 -46.04 -12.17 -9.45
CA SER A 267 -46.29 -12.32 -8.03
C SER A 267 -45.68 -11.15 -7.24
N LEU A 268 -46.34 -10.81 -6.13
CA LEU A 268 -45.89 -9.80 -5.17
C LEU A 268 -45.58 -10.49 -3.85
N SER A 269 -44.40 -10.23 -3.32
CA SER A 269 -43.98 -10.72 -2.00
C SER A 269 -43.68 -9.53 -1.08
N TRP A 270 -44.31 -9.50 0.08
CA TRP A 270 -44.10 -8.46 1.06
C TRP A 270 -43.92 -9.07 2.46
N THR A 271 -42.78 -8.81 3.07
CA THR A 271 -42.50 -9.24 4.43
C THR A 271 -43.05 -8.22 5.41
N ILE A 272 -44.26 -8.45 5.95
CA ILE A 272 -44.92 -7.54 6.91
C ILE A 272 -44.34 -7.70 8.31
N PHE A 273 -43.95 -8.92 8.67
CA PHE A 273 -43.33 -9.22 9.98
C PHE A 273 -42.17 -10.21 9.81
N SER A 274 -41.04 -9.89 10.42
CA SER A 274 -39.80 -10.69 10.34
C SER A 274 -39.07 -10.81 11.68
N GLY A 275 -39.78 -10.71 12.80
CA GLY A 275 -39.16 -10.80 14.14
C GLY A 275 -38.05 -9.77 14.37
N GLY A 276 -38.15 -8.59 13.75
CA GLY A 276 -37.14 -7.52 13.89
C GLY A 276 -35.97 -7.60 12.92
N GLN A 277 -35.93 -8.58 11.99
CA GLN A 277 -34.83 -8.73 11.02
C GLN A 277 -34.60 -7.46 10.18
N LEU A 278 -35.65 -6.91 9.55
CA LEU A 278 -35.55 -5.71 8.71
C LEU A 278 -35.13 -4.47 9.52
N VAL A 279 -35.62 -4.33 10.76
CA VAL A 279 -35.21 -3.24 11.67
C VAL A 279 -33.72 -3.29 11.94
N ASN A 280 -33.22 -4.47 12.33
CA ASN A 280 -31.82 -4.63 12.69
C ASN A 280 -30.89 -4.61 11.48
N ALA A 281 -31.34 -5.10 10.32
CA ALA A 281 -30.59 -4.96 9.05
C ALA A 281 -30.39 -3.48 8.67
N THR A 282 -31.44 -2.64 8.84
CA THR A 282 -31.33 -1.20 8.58
C THR A 282 -30.46 -0.50 9.62
N ARG A 283 -30.53 -0.91 10.89
CA ARG A 283 -29.64 -0.39 11.95
C ARG A 283 -28.20 -0.74 11.69
N LEU A 284 -27.93 -2.00 11.28
CA LEU A 284 -26.60 -2.46 10.90
C LEU A 284 -26.04 -1.62 9.73
N ALA A 285 -26.80 -1.48 8.65
CA ALA A 285 -26.38 -0.68 7.50
C ALA A 285 -26.14 0.80 7.86
N LYS A 286 -26.90 1.36 8.80
CA LYS A 286 -26.67 2.71 9.32
C LYS A 286 -25.37 2.79 10.12
N ALA A 287 -25.12 1.84 11.02
CA ALA A 287 -23.89 1.81 11.82
C ALA A 287 -22.64 1.66 10.93
N GLN A 288 -22.72 0.83 9.87
CA GLN A 288 -21.65 0.68 8.89
C GLN A 288 -21.40 1.97 8.08
N LEU A 289 -22.45 2.74 7.76
CA LEU A 289 -22.29 4.06 7.15
C LEU A 289 -21.60 5.04 8.11
N ASP A 290 -22.05 5.09 9.37
CA ASP A 290 -21.46 5.98 10.39
C ASP A 290 -19.97 5.60 10.63
N GLU A 291 -19.63 4.31 10.64
CA GLU A 291 -18.25 3.81 10.69
C GLU A 291 -17.43 4.29 9.49
N ALA A 292 -17.96 4.16 8.26
CA ALA A 292 -17.28 4.60 7.05
C ALA A 292 -17.03 6.12 7.05
N ILE A 293 -17.97 6.92 7.56
CA ILE A 293 -17.80 8.38 7.71
C ILE A 293 -16.67 8.69 8.71
N ASN A 294 -16.65 8.01 9.84
CA ASN A 294 -15.60 8.20 10.84
C ASN A 294 -14.22 7.78 10.27
N GLN A 295 -14.16 6.68 9.51
CA GLN A 295 -12.94 6.25 8.84
C GLN A 295 -12.46 7.28 7.80
N PHE A 296 -13.37 7.85 7.01
CA PHE A 296 -13.05 8.94 6.08
C PHE A 296 -12.44 10.14 6.82
N ASN A 297 -13.09 10.60 7.89
CA ASN A 297 -12.59 11.72 8.70
C ASN A 297 -11.20 11.42 9.27
N GLN A 298 -10.99 10.21 9.79
CA GLN A 298 -9.68 9.78 10.29
C GLN A 298 -8.62 9.77 9.19
N THR A 299 -8.97 9.30 7.99
CA THR A 299 -8.04 9.29 6.84
C THR A 299 -7.64 10.72 6.45
N VAL A 300 -8.58 11.66 6.43
CA VAL A 300 -8.31 13.09 6.17
C VAL A 300 -7.38 13.68 7.23
N LEU A 301 -7.65 13.43 8.52
CA LEU A 301 -6.78 13.93 9.60
C LEU A 301 -5.36 13.35 9.51
N THR A 302 -5.24 12.07 9.20
CA THR A 302 -3.94 11.41 9.00
C THR A 302 -3.21 12.02 7.79
N ALA A 303 -3.91 12.29 6.70
CA ALA A 303 -3.33 12.93 5.52
C ALA A 303 -2.78 14.33 5.82
N VAL A 304 -3.52 15.14 6.61
CA VAL A 304 -3.05 16.46 7.08
C VAL A 304 -1.79 16.30 7.94
N GLN A 305 -1.82 15.39 8.91
CA GLN A 305 -0.70 15.13 9.81
C GLN A 305 0.57 14.69 9.04
N GLU A 306 0.44 13.75 8.11
CA GLU A 306 1.56 13.26 7.30
C GLU A 306 2.18 14.39 6.48
N THR A 307 1.34 15.22 5.85
CA THR A 307 1.81 16.34 5.03
C THR A 307 2.51 17.41 5.87
N ASP A 308 1.93 17.80 6.99
CA ASP A 308 2.53 18.79 7.90
C ASP A 308 3.86 18.29 8.48
N ASN A 309 3.91 17.04 8.92
CA ASN A 309 5.13 16.41 9.43
C ASN A 309 6.24 16.36 8.36
N ALA A 310 5.90 15.95 7.12
CA ALA A 310 6.87 15.87 6.03
C ALA A 310 7.39 17.26 5.62
N MET A 311 6.52 18.26 5.55
CA MET A 311 6.90 19.66 5.27
C MET A 311 7.85 20.23 6.33
N ASN A 312 7.47 20.07 7.60
CA ASN A 312 8.28 20.55 8.73
C ASN A 312 9.61 19.79 8.83
N GLY A 313 9.57 18.47 8.62
CA GLY A 313 10.77 17.62 8.57
C GLY A 313 11.74 18.08 7.50
N TYR A 314 11.27 18.29 6.27
CA TYR A 314 12.08 18.75 5.15
C TYR A 314 12.69 20.14 5.41
N ARG A 315 11.87 21.10 5.86
CA ARG A 315 12.36 22.47 6.18
C ARG A 315 13.47 22.46 7.24
N ASN A 316 13.31 21.66 8.28
CA ASN A 316 14.29 21.59 9.36
C ASN A 316 15.56 20.83 8.94
N SER A 317 15.43 19.80 8.08
CA SER A 317 16.60 19.06 7.56
C SER A 317 17.51 19.98 6.71
N ILE A 318 16.95 20.87 5.90
CA ILE A 318 17.75 21.87 5.15
C ILE A 318 18.55 22.77 6.11
N LYS A 319 17.92 23.27 7.18
CA LYS A 319 18.64 24.10 8.17
C LYS A 319 19.77 23.32 8.85
N GLN A 320 19.52 22.04 9.16
CA GLN A 320 20.53 21.15 9.75
C GLN A 320 21.71 20.94 8.81
N ILE A 321 21.46 20.67 7.51
CA ILE A 321 22.52 20.50 6.50
C ILE A 321 23.41 21.76 6.42
N VAL A 322 22.83 22.95 6.41
CA VAL A 322 23.59 24.20 6.38
C VAL A 322 24.53 24.31 7.58
N ALA A 323 24.04 24.01 8.79
CA ALA A 323 24.85 24.03 10.00
C ALA A 323 25.95 22.94 9.98
N LEU A 324 25.63 21.72 9.56
CA LEU A 324 26.59 20.63 9.49
C LEU A 324 27.68 20.83 8.42
N ARG A 325 27.37 21.51 7.31
CA ARG A 325 28.40 21.92 6.32
C ARG A 325 29.45 22.80 6.96
N GLU A 326 29.04 23.78 7.79
CA GLU A 326 29.97 24.63 8.49
C GLU A 326 30.79 23.87 9.57
N VAL A 327 30.12 23.03 10.35
CA VAL A 327 30.80 22.14 11.33
C VAL A 327 31.87 21.28 10.65
N ARG A 328 31.57 20.66 9.52
CA ARG A 328 32.54 19.88 8.73
C ARG A 328 33.71 20.75 8.26
N ASN A 329 33.45 21.97 7.73
CA ASN A 329 34.49 22.87 7.24
C ASN A 329 35.45 23.26 8.38
N GLN A 330 34.94 23.61 9.56
CA GLN A 330 35.74 23.91 10.74
C GLN A 330 36.49 22.65 11.27
N GLY A 331 35.89 21.46 11.13
CA GLY A 331 36.54 20.18 11.44
C GLY A 331 37.77 19.90 10.56
N ILE A 332 37.67 20.16 9.27
CA ILE A 332 38.81 20.03 8.33
C ILE A 332 39.92 20.97 8.71
N GLU A 333 39.63 22.23 8.99
CA GLU A 333 40.62 23.22 9.39
C GLU A 333 41.25 22.86 10.73
N THR A 334 40.45 22.39 11.71
CA THR A 334 40.95 21.91 13.01
C THR A 334 41.96 20.76 12.86
N LEU A 335 41.61 19.75 12.03
CA LEU A 335 42.52 18.62 11.78
C LEU A 335 43.83 19.08 11.14
N LYS A 336 43.77 19.97 10.15
CA LYS A 336 44.91 20.52 9.45
C LYS A 336 45.86 21.25 10.44
N LEU A 337 45.30 22.17 11.22
CA LEU A 337 46.07 22.94 12.20
C LEU A 337 46.67 22.04 13.34
N SER A 338 45.88 21.10 13.86
CA SER A 338 46.32 20.16 14.87
C SER A 338 47.50 19.31 14.38
N LEU A 339 47.46 18.86 13.12
CA LEU A 339 48.51 18.06 12.51
C LEU A 339 49.79 18.90 12.27
N GLU A 340 49.67 20.15 11.86
CA GLU A 340 50.81 21.06 11.69
C GLU A 340 51.50 21.36 13.01
N LEU A 341 50.75 21.70 14.05
CA LEU A 341 51.28 21.94 15.41
C LEU A 341 51.95 20.69 15.99
N TYR A 342 51.33 19.49 15.77
CA TYR A 342 51.92 18.23 16.18
C TYR A 342 53.27 17.96 15.48
N LYS A 343 53.37 18.17 14.17
CA LYS A 343 54.60 18.01 13.39
C LYS A 343 55.72 18.90 13.91
N GLN A 344 55.40 20.12 14.38
CA GLN A 344 56.33 21.07 14.96
C GLN A 344 56.67 20.76 16.43
N GLY A 345 55.99 19.82 17.06
CA GLY A 345 56.18 19.50 18.48
C GLY A 345 55.51 20.47 19.44
N LEU A 346 54.64 21.33 18.95
CA LEU A 346 53.95 22.39 19.72
C LEU A 346 52.58 21.93 20.28
N SER A 347 52.14 20.75 19.93
CA SER A 347 50.84 20.19 20.39
C SER A 347 50.97 18.68 20.66
N PRO A 348 50.29 18.15 21.70
CA PRO A 348 50.24 16.71 21.95
C PRO A 348 49.46 15.98 20.86
N PHE A 349 49.79 14.69 20.65
CA PHE A 349 49.14 13.84 19.66
C PHE A 349 47.62 13.68 19.90
N GLN A 350 47.18 13.77 21.15
CA GLN A 350 45.78 13.67 21.53
C GLN A 350 44.88 14.65 20.73
N ASN A 351 45.36 15.88 20.49
CA ASN A 351 44.61 16.88 19.72
C ASN A 351 44.39 16.45 18.25
N VAL A 352 45.36 15.75 17.65
CA VAL A 352 45.21 15.18 16.30
C VAL A 352 44.19 14.04 16.29
N LEU A 353 44.24 13.16 17.30
CA LEU A 353 43.26 12.05 17.42
C LEU A 353 41.85 12.55 17.60
N ASP A 354 41.64 13.55 18.45
CA ASP A 354 40.31 14.11 18.70
C ASP A 354 39.80 14.85 17.48
N ALA A 355 40.64 15.57 16.75
CA ALA A 355 40.28 16.20 15.48
C ALA A 355 39.90 15.17 14.40
N GLN A 356 40.64 14.05 14.29
CA GLN A 356 40.32 12.98 13.34
C GLN A 356 38.97 12.30 13.65
N ARG A 357 38.74 11.97 14.93
CA ARG A 357 37.46 11.36 15.37
C ARG A 357 36.26 12.28 15.11
N SER A 358 36.44 13.56 15.46
CA SER A 358 35.43 14.58 15.29
C SER A 358 35.10 14.81 13.80
N LEU A 359 36.12 14.92 12.95
CA LEU A 359 35.92 15.13 11.50
C LEU A 359 35.13 13.95 10.87
N LEU A 360 35.54 12.69 11.16
CA LEU A 360 34.83 11.53 10.69
C LEU A 360 33.35 11.55 11.13
N SER A 361 33.11 11.92 12.40
CA SER A 361 31.73 12.05 12.93
C SER A 361 30.94 13.14 12.20
N TYR A 362 31.56 14.30 11.96
CA TYR A 362 30.89 15.43 11.27
C TYR A 362 30.58 15.11 9.80
N GLU A 363 31.49 14.44 9.09
CA GLU A 363 31.29 14.01 7.71
C GLU A 363 30.15 12.98 7.61
N ASN A 364 30.10 11.99 8.50
CA ASN A 364 29.01 11.01 8.54
C ASN A 364 27.67 11.67 8.89
N GLN A 365 27.63 12.57 9.88
CA GLN A 365 26.41 13.31 10.24
C GLN A 365 25.88 14.16 9.06
N LEU A 366 26.78 14.74 8.26
CA LEU A 366 26.40 15.52 7.10
C LEU A 366 25.78 14.61 6.02
N VAL A 367 26.37 13.45 5.73
CA VAL A 367 25.84 12.48 4.77
C VAL A 367 24.45 11.99 5.21
N GLN A 368 24.30 11.61 6.48
CA GLN A 368 23.02 11.17 7.05
C GLN A 368 21.96 12.27 7.01
N ALA A 369 22.33 13.52 7.29
CA ALA A 369 21.42 14.66 7.21
C ALA A 369 20.95 14.91 5.75
N GLN A 370 21.84 14.75 4.76
CA GLN A 370 21.51 14.84 3.35
C GLN A 370 20.56 13.71 2.92
N GLY A 371 20.84 12.46 3.29
CA GLY A 371 19.94 11.32 3.05
C GLY A 371 18.58 11.53 3.70
N SER A 372 18.56 11.91 4.97
CA SER A 372 17.32 12.20 5.72
C SER A 372 16.49 13.30 5.05
N SER A 373 17.12 14.38 4.55
CA SER A 373 16.40 15.46 3.83
C SER A 373 15.69 14.95 2.59
N LEU A 374 16.35 14.11 1.80
CA LEU A 374 15.76 13.49 0.60
C LEU A 374 14.63 12.52 0.96
N LEU A 375 14.75 11.77 2.05
CA LEU A 375 13.68 10.92 2.55
C LEU A 375 12.46 11.72 2.99
N GLN A 376 12.64 12.87 3.65
CA GLN A 376 11.54 13.78 3.98
C GLN A 376 10.88 14.36 2.73
N LEU A 377 11.65 14.65 1.69
CA LEU A 377 11.14 15.09 0.41
C LEU A 377 10.26 13.99 -0.25
N ILE A 378 10.73 12.76 -0.27
CA ILE A 378 9.97 11.60 -0.78
C ILE A 378 8.68 11.42 0.03
N ALA A 379 8.77 11.51 1.36
CA ALA A 379 7.61 11.44 2.24
C ALA A 379 6.58 12.55 1.94
N LEU A 380 7.05 13.77 1.64
CA LEU A 380 6.19 14.87 1.24
C LEU A 380 5.49 14.60 -0.10
N TYR A 381 6.20 14.13 -1.12
CA TYR A 381 5.58 13.73 -2.39
C TYR A 381 4.55 12.63 -2.21
N LYS A 382 4.82 11.62 -1.38
CA LYS A 382 3.87 10.56 -1.03
C LYS A 382 2.64 11.13 -0.30
N ALA A 383 2.85 12.01 0.69
CA ALA A 383 1.79 12.63 1.48
C ALA A 383 0.88 13.55 0.64
N LEU A 384 1.39 14.13 -0.44
CA LEU A 384 0.61 14.92 -1.41
C LEU A 384 -0.13 14.06 -2.46
N GLY A 385 -0.03 12.73 -2.36
CA GLY A 385 -0.72 11.80 -3.25
C GLY A 385 0.05 11.42 -4.51
N GLY A 386 1.35 11.75 -4.57
CA GLY A 386 2.18 11.52 -5.76
C GLY A 386 1.84 12.45 -6.92
N GLY A 387 2.71 12.50 -7.94
CA GLY A 387 2.54 13.36 -9.13
C GLY A 387 1.84 12.66 -10.31
N TRP A 388 1.14 11.57 -10.09
CA TRP A 388 0.54 10.76 -11.12
C TRP A 388 -0.73 11.41 -11.66
N ARG A 389 -0.66 11.95 -12.87
CA ARG A 389 -1.81 12.15 -13.75
C ARG A 389 -1.61 11.26 -14.95
N GLU A 390 -2.69 10.53 -15.30
CA GLU A 390 -2.84 9.99 -16.64
C GLU A 390 -2.85 11.11 -17.67
#